data_d6b87aa73707163d4581cd09146d5653
#
_entry.id   d6b87aa73707163d4581cd09146d5653
#
_cell.length_a   1.000
_cell.length_b   1.000
_cell.length_c   1.000
_cell.angle_alpha   90.00
_cell.angle_beta   90.00
_cell.angle_gamma   90.00
#
_symmetry.space_group_name_H-M   'P 1'
#
loop_
_entity.id
_entity.type
_entity.pdbx_description
1 polymer ?
#
loop_
_entity_poly.entity_id
_entity_poly.type
_entity_poly.pdbx_seq_one_letter_code
_entity_poly.pdbx_strand_id
1 'polypeptide(L)'
;SEMCIRDRYRTVNQKDNIRIVGRYIKLPKLGFVKIRQSMEVGKINHVTIEYTPAGKYFAVLNIDFEPEPRPNAGGTIGIDVGIKAFYSDSNGNTVSNPRYLERSMRKLIREQRRLSRKQKDSHNREKQRIRVARVYEKVTNQRNDFLQKQSTMLVCENQTICIEDLHVKGMIRNHKLAKSIASVSWAKFFEMLEYKAVWYGNEIRKVPTMYPSSQTCSSCGYRNPLVKNLRIRIWECPGCHAVHDRDTNAGINILKKGLQLQSA
;
A
#
# COMPACT_ATOMS: atom_id res chain seq x y z
N SER A 1 27.63 6.79 3.61
CA SER A 1 26.30 6.49 3.01
C SER A 1 26.44 6.57 1.50
N GLU A 2 26.56 5.40 0.85
CA GLU A 2 26.46 5.34 -0.61
C GLU A 2 24.99 5.60 -0.97
N MET A 3 24.70 6.85 -1.35
CA MET A 3 23.44 7.19 -1.99
C MET A 3 23.33 6.37 -3.26
N CYS A 4 22.29 5.55 -3.38
CA CYS A 4 21.93 4.94 -4.64
C CYS A 4 21.60 6.05 -5.64
N ILE A 5 22.55 6.43 -6.46
CA ILE A 5 22.32 7.29 -7.61
C ILE A 5 21.38 6.48 -8.51
N ARG A 6 20.12 6.88 -8.56
CA ARG A 6 19.17 6.34 -9.55
C ARG A 6 19.45 7.08 -10.83
N ASP A 7 20.18 6.46 -11.73
CA ASP A 7 20.34 7.00 -13.07
C ASP A 7 18.98 7.01 -13.75
N ARG A 8 18.42 8.20 -13.92
CA ARG A 8 17.14 8.43 -14.57
C ARG A 8 17.37 9.24 -15.83
N TYR A 9 16.81 8.77 -16.92
CA TYR A 9 16.70 9.52 -18.17
C TYR A 9 15.23 9.83 -18.40
N ARG A 10 14.88 11.12 -18.44
CA ARG A 10 13.52 11.58 -18.75
C ARG A 10 13.49 12.29 -20.11
N THR A 11 12.49 11.96 -20.92
CA THR A 11 12.26 12.61 -22.20
C THR A 11 10.78 12.89 -22.42
N VAL A 12 10.46 14.07 -22.95
CA VAL A 12 9.10 14.51 -23.25
C VAL A 12 8.76 14.12 -24.68
N ASN A 13 7.54 13.69 -24.93
CA ASN A 13 7.05 13.37 -26.25
C ASN A 13 6.73 14.66 -27.03
N GLN A 14 7.48 14.91 -28.06
CA GLN A 14 7.24 16.02 -28.97
C GLN A 14 7.05 15.45 -30.38
N LYS A 15 5.94 15.82 -31.07
CA LYS A 15 5.64 15.36 -32.41
C LYS A 15 5.73 13.83 -32.60
N ASP A 16 5.20 13.06 -31.62
CA ASP A 16 5.17 11.59 -31.60
C ASP A 16 6.53 10.90 -31.76
N ASN A 17 7.59 11.55 -31.29
CA ASN A 17 8.94 10.97 -31.24
C ASN A 17 9.09 9.84 -30.23
N ILE A 18 8.11 9.67 -29.32
CA ILE A 18 7.99 8.54 -28.39
C ILE A 18 6.72 7.76 -28.73
N ARG A 19 6.87 6.53 -29.16
CA ARG A 19 5.73 5.65 -29.49
C ARG A 19 6.08 4.18 -29.27
N ILE A 20 5.07 3.37 -29.04
CA ILE A 20 5.21 1.92 -28.96
C ILE A 20 4.80 1.33 -30.31
N VAL A 21 5.65 0.45 -30.84
CA VAL A 21 5.40 -0.30 -32.07
C VAL A 21 5.66 -1.77 -31.78
N GLY A 22 4.58 -2.53 -31.63
CA GLY A 22 4.65 -3.93 -31.22
C GLY A 22 5.39 -4.10 -29.86
N ARG A 23 6.50 -4.80 -29.88
CA ARG A 23 7.32 -5.04 -28.67
C ARG A 23 8.46 -4.04 -28.49
N TYR A 24 8.42 -2.90 -29.15
CA TYR A 24 9.49 -1.90 -29.11
C TYR A 24 8.91 -0.54 -28.72
N ILE A 25 9.65 0.20 -27.91
CA ILE A 25 9.44 1.62 -27.68
C ILE A 25 10.48 2.40 -28.48
N LYS A 26 10.03 3.37 -29.27
CA LYS A 26 10.91 4.35 -29.90
C LYS A 26 11.20 5.45 -28.89
N LEU A 27 12.46 5.76 -28.68
CA LEU A 27 12.93 6.82 -27.79
C LEU A 27 13.86 7.77 -28.54
N PRO A 28 13.78 9.09 -28.29
CA PRO A 28 14.76 10.03 -28.81
C PRO A 28 16.17 9.61 -28.44
N LYS A 29 17.12 9.73 -29.37
CA LYS A 29 18.54 9.37 -29.24
C LYS A 29 18.85 7.87 -29.05
N LEU A 30 17.93 7.07 -28.50
CA LEU A 30 18.14 5.63 -28.27
C LEU A 30 17.56 4.74 -29.38
N GLY A 31 16.68 5.31 -30.24
CA GLY A 31 16.01 4.54 -31.28
C GLY A 31 14.98 3.54 -30.73
N PHE A 32 14.88 2.38 -31.36
CA PHE A 32 13.93 1.33 -30.95
C PHE A 32 14.55 0.42 -29.88
N VAL A 33 13.94 0.40 -28.70
CA VAL A 33 14.34 -0.45 -27.57
C VAL A 33 13.27 -1.49 -27.34
N LYS A 34 13.66 -2.77 -27.26
CA LYS A 34 12.73 -3.86 -26.96
C LYS A 34 12.20 -3.75 -25.53
N ILE A 35 10.88 -3.82 -25.38
CA ILE A 35 10.21 -3.76 -24.10
C ILE A 35 9.33 -4.99 -23.87
N ARG A 36 9.03 -5.23 -22.60
CA ARG A 36 7.99 -6.17 -22.18
C ARG A 36 6.80 -5.36 -21.71
N GLN A 37 5.81 -5.25 -22.58
CA GLN A 37 4.58 -4.51 -22.30
C GLN A 37 3.54 -5.41 -21.66
N SER A 38 2.79 -4.89 -20.68
CA SER A 38 1.76 -5.61 -19.95
C SER A 38 0.34 -5.11 -20.21
N MET A 39 0.19 -3.96 -20.86
CA MET A 39 -1.12 -3.34 -21.15
C MET A 39 -1.03 -2.46 -22.41
N GLU A 40 -2.18 -2.21 -23.03
CA GLU A 40 -2.28 -1.19 -24.09
C GLU A 40 -2.03 0.19 -23.52
N VAL A 41 -1.39 1.05 -24.30
CA VAL A 41 -0.96 2.38 -23.89
C VAL A 41 -1.54 3.40 -24.83
N GLY A 42 -2.29 4.35 -24.29
CA GLY A 42 -2.78 5.50 -25.01
C GLY A 42 -1.67 6.51 -25.37
N LYS A 43 -2.03 7.77 -25.50
CA LYS A 43 -1.09 8.85 -25.82
C LYS A 43 -0.04 8.99 -24.71
N ILE A 44 1.23 8.91 -25.10
CA ILE A 44 2.37 9.05 -24.17
C ILE A 44 2.78 10.53 -24.14
N ASN A 45 2.79 11.14 -22.96
CA ASN A 45 3.23 12.52 -22.73
C ASN A 45 4.75 12.60 -22.51
N HIS A 46 5.26 11.72 -21.65
CA HIS A 46 6.71 11.60 -21.43
C HIS A 46 7.06 10.19 -20.92
N VAL A 47 8.33 9.88 -21.04
CA VAL A 47 8.91 8.61 -20.57
C VAL A 47 10.06 8.90 -19.62
N THR A 48 10.14 8.15 -18.53
CA THR A 48 11.30 8.11 -17.65
C THR A 48 11.90 6.71 -17.70
N ILE A 49 13.16 6.59 -18.11
CA ILE A 49 13.90 5.34 -18.03
C ILE A 49 14.59 5.28 -16.68
N GLU A 50 14.33 4.22 -15.93
CA GLU A 50 14.93 4.00 -14.61
C GLU A 50 15.78 2.73 -14.62
N TYR A 51 17.02 2.83 -14.15
CA TYR A 51 17.82 1.68 -13.79
C TYR A 51 17.68 1.36 -12.32
N THR A 52 17.30 0.13 -12.00
CA THR A 52 17.05 -0.28 -10.62
C THR A 52 18.28 -0.91 -9.99
N PRO A 53 18.40 -0.86 -8.64
CA PRO A 53 19.46 -1.57 -7.92
C PRO A 53 19.50 -3.09 -8.18
N ALA A 54 18.41 -3.67 -8.67
CA ALA A 54 18.30 -5.08 -9.04
C ALA A 54 18.90 -5.41 -10.43
N GLY A 55 19.44 -4.40 -11.13
CA GLY A 55 20.04 -4.54 -12.45
C GLY A 55 19.02 -4.63 -13.59
N LYS A 56 17.88 -3.94 -13.46
CA LYS A 56 16.82 -3.92 -14.48
C LYS A 56 16.54 -2.50 -14.93
N TYR A 57 16.16 -2.36 -16.19
CA TYR A 57 15.65 -1.12 -16.76
C TYR A 57 14.12 -1.16 -16.82
N PHE A 58 13.50 -0.05 -16.48
CA PHE A 58 12.06 0.18 -16.64
C PHE A 58 11.83 1.46 -17.44
N ALA A 59 10.85 1.41 -18.34
CA ALA A 59 10.27 2.59 -18.96
C ALA A 59 8.99 2.93 -18.20
N VAL A 60 9.01 4.03 -17.46
CA VAL A 60 7.84 4.58 -16.77
C VAL A 60 7.18 5.58 -17.70
N LEU A 61 5.97 5.27 -18.15
CA LEU A 61 5.21 6.07 -19.09
C LEU A 61 4.24 6.98 -18.34
N ASN A 62 4.23 8.26 -18.68
CA ASN A 62 3.13 9.15 -18.32
C ASN A 62 2.19 9.23 -19.52
N ILE A 63 0.95 8.83 -19.30
CA ILE A 63 -0.10 8.74 -20.32
C ILE A 63 -1.33 9.52 -19.88
N ASP A 64 -2.12 9.97 -20.82
CA ASP A 64 -3.47 10.43 -20.55
C ASP A 64 -4.32 9.19 -20.25
N PHE A 65 -5.03 9.23 -19.15
CA PHE A 65 -5.86 8.13 -18.69
C PHE A 65 -7.19 8.67 -18.18
N GLU A 66 -8.26 8.27 -18.82
CA GLU A 66 -9.61 8.48 -18.35
C GLU A 66 -10.11 7.16 -17.74
N PRO A 67 -10.35 7.14 -16.42
CA PRO A 67 -10.83 5.93 -15.78
C PRO A 67 -12.27 5.64 -16.24
N GLU A 68 -12.51 4.42 -16.68
CA GLU A 68 -13.88 3.97 -16.93
C GLU A 68 -14.61 3.79 -15.59
N PRO A 69 -15.79 4.39 -15.42
CA PRO A 69 -16.62 4.16 -14.26
C PRO A 69 -16.87 2.66 -14.09
N ARG A 70 -16.56 2.12 -12.93
CA ARG A 70 -16.89 0.74 -12.63
C ARG A 70 -18.22 0.71 -11.89
N PRO A 71 -19.16 -0.21 -12.26
CA PRO A 71 -20.32 -0.44 -11.44
C PRO A 71 -19.83 -0.89 -10.06
N ASN A 72 -20.19 -0.16 -9.01
CA ASN A 72 -19.94 -0.59 -7.65
C ASN A 72 -21.22 -1.12 -7.02
N ALA A 73 -21.07 -1.93 -6.00
CA ALA A 73 -22.23 -2.55 -5.34
C ALA A 73 -23.01 -1.58 -4.43
N GLY A 74 -22.64 -0.30 -4.37
CA GLY A 74 -23.30 0.73 -3.53
C GLY A 74 -23.07 0.53 -2.04
N GLY A 75 -22.18 -0.37 -1.62
CA GLY A 75 -21.90 -0.70 -0.22
C GLY A 75 -21.23 0.41 0.56
N THR A 76 -21.31 0.30 1.89
CA THR A 76 -20.56 1.16 2.82
C THR A 76 -19.77 0.27 3.77
N ILE A 77 -18.50 0.63 4.05
CA ILE A 77 -17.63 -0.18 4.87
C ILE A 77 -16.75 0.69 5.78
N GLY A 78 -16.55 0.24 7.02
CA GLY A 78 -15.56 0.80 7.95
C GLY A 78 -14.39 -0.16 8.11
N ILE A 79 -13.17 0.38 8.10
CA ILE A 79 -11.93 -0.40 8.12
C ILE A 79 -11.06 0.04 9.29
N ASP A 80 -10.73 -0.91 10.16
CA ASP A 80 -9.70 -0.79 11.21
C ASP A 80 -8.42 -1.51 10.75
N VAL A 81 -7.32 -0.77 10.59
CA VAL A 81 -6.04 -1.33 10.13
C VAL A 81 -5.17 -1.75 11.30
N GLY A 82 -4.51 -2.92 11.16
CA GLY A 82 -3.71 -3.50 12.23
C GLY A 82 -2.37 -4.08 11.76
N ILE A 83 -1.50 -4.38 12.73
CA ILE A 83 -0.22 -5.06 12.47
C ILE A 83 -0.41 -6.59 12.43
N LYS A 84 -1.27 -7.15 13.27
CA LYS A 84 -1.54 -8.59 13.35
C LYS A 84 -2.39 -9.03 12.15
N ALA A 85 -3.57 -8.46 12.01
CA ALA A 85 -4.33 -8.45 10.77
C ALA A 85 -3.91 -7.23 9.96
N PHE A 86 -4.06 -7.26 8.63
CA PHE A 86 -3.83 -6.09 7.78
C PHE A 86 -4.94 -5.06 7.98
N TYR A 87 -6.18 -5.52 7.98
CA TYR A 87 -7.34 -4.80 8.45
C TYR A 87 -8.45 -5.76 8.90
N SER A 88 -9.37 -5.25 9.72
CA SER A 88 -10.68 -5.84 10.00
C SER A 88 -11.76 -4.86 9.55
N ASP A 89 -12.88 -5.37 9.01
CA ASP A 89 -13.94 -4.53 8.50
C ASP A 89 -15.19 -4.56 9.39
N SER A 90 -16.12 -3.65 9.10
CA SER A 90 -17.41 -3.53 9.80
C SER A 90 -18.34 -4.74 9.58
N ASN A 91 -18.06 -5.60 8.60
CA ASN A 91 -18.84 -6.80 8.30
C ASN A 91 -18.30 -8.04 9.04
N GLY A 92 -17.24 -7.88 9.85
CA GLY A 92 -16.60 -8.97 10.58
C GLY A 92 -15.52 -9.73 9.80
N ASN A 93 -15.20 -9.32 8.59
CA ASN A 93 -14.12 -9.95 7.83
C ASN A 93 -12.77 -9.44 8.31
N THR A 94 -11.79 -10.31 8.30
CA THR A 94 -10.42 -9.98 8.67
C THR A 94 -9.45 -10.41 7.59
N VAL A 95 -8.65 -9.47 7.10
CA VAL A 95 -7.60 -9.73 6.12
C VAL A 95 -6.26 -9.89 6.83
N SER A 96 -5.65 -11.04 6.63
CA SER A 96 -4.37 -11.38 7.28
C SER A 96 -3.21 -10.55 6.74
N ASN A 97 -2.29 -10.15 7.62
CA ASN A 97 -1.03 -9.53 7.21
C ASN A 97 -0.09 -10.58 6.58
N PRO A 98 0.29 -10.46 5.30
CA PRO A 98 1.10 -11.48 4.60
C PRO A 98 2.56 -11.55 5.05
N ARG A 99 3.07 -10.54 5.77
CA ARG A 99 4.43 -10.49 6.37
C ARG A 99 5.56 -10.85 5.41
N TYR A 100 5.52 -10.35 4.19
CA TYR A 100 6.49 -10.70 3.14
C TYR A 100 7.95 -10.45 3.53
N LEU A 101 8.22 -9.34 4.25
CA LEU A 101 9.56 -9.04 4.73
C LEU A 101 10.05 -10.09 5.74
N GLU A 102 9.21 -10.50 6.69
CA GLU A 102 9.55 -11.50 7.70
C GLU A 102 9.86 -12.85 7.05
N ARG A 103 9.01 -13.28 6.10
CA ARG A 103 9.23 -14.51 5.32
C ARG A 103 10.55 -14.49 4.53
N SER A 104 10.98 -13.32 4.06
CA SER A 104 12.22 -13.16 3.30
C SER A 104 13.44 -12.88 4.16
N MET A 105 13.29 -12.67 5.48
CA MET A 105 14.34 -12.18 6.38
C MET A 105 15.56 -13.10 6.42
N ARG A 106 15.36 -14.42 6.54
CA ARG A 106 16.49 -15.38 6.57
C ARG A 106 17.36 -15.28 5.31
N LYS A 107 16.72 -15.18 4.13
CA LYS A 107 17.42 -15.01 2.87
C LYS A 107 18.13 -13.68 2.80
N LEU A 108 17.48 -12.59 3.21
CA LEU A 108 18.04 -11.25 3.20
C LEU A 108 19.30 -11.17 4.06
N ILE A 109 19.25 -11.64 5.31
CA ILE A 109 20.40 -11.66 6.23
C ILE A 109 21.57 -12.47 5.63
N ARG A 110 21.28 -13.63 5.03
CA ARG A 110 22.32 -14.45 4.39
C ARG A 110 22.99 -13.69 3.24
N GLU A 111 22.23 -13.06 2.35
CA GLU A 111 22.78 -12.33 1.22
C GLU A 111 23.53 -11.06 1.66
N GLN A 112 23.07 -10.39 2.71
CA GLN A 112 23.77 -9.23 3.29
C GLN A 112 25.09 -9.65 3.95
N ARG A 113 25.13 -10.74 4.71
CA ARG A 113 26.38 -11.29 5.28
C ARG A 113 27.39 -11.66 4.20
N ARG A 114 26.92 -12.22 3.06
CA ARG A 114 27.77 -12.49 1.91
C ARG A 114 28.31 -11.21 1.29
N LEU A 115 27.50 -10.17 1.21
CA LEU A 115 27.88 -8.86 0.69
C LEU A 115 28.96 -8.21 1.58
N SER A 116 28.79 -8.23 2.91
CA SER A 116 29.75 -7.62 3.85
C SER A 116 31.14 -8.25 3.81
N ARG A 117 31.25 -9.53 3.42
CA ARG A 117 32.51 -10.26 3.30
C ARG A 117 33.24 -10.05 1.95
N LYS A 118 32.61 -9.33 1.00
CA LYS A 118 33.23 -9.07 -0.30
C LYS A 118 34.10 -7.82 -0.25
N GLN A 119 35.23 -7.86 -0.94
CA GLN A 119 36.11 -6.72 -1.08
C GLN A 119 35.37 -5.55 -1.71
N LYS A 120 35.54 -4.34 -1.16
CA LYS A 120 34.97 -3.10 -1.71
C LYS A 120 35.41 -2.94 -3.17
N ASP A 121 34.55 -2.37 -3.98
CA ASP A 121 34.77 -2.05 -5.40
C ASP A 121 35.09 -3.25 -6.32
N SER A 122 35.00 -4.47 -5.80
CA SER A 122 35.16 -5.67 -6.61
C SER A 122 33.90 -5.99 -7.43
N HIS A 123 34.10 -6.52 -8.63
CA HIS A 123 33.00 -7.00 -9.49
C HIS A 123 32.14 -8.08 -8.79
N ASN A 124 32.74 -8.90 -7.93
CA ASN A 124 32.00 -9.88 -7.14
C ASN A 124 31.13 -9.24 -6.05
N ARG A 125 31.54 -8.09 -5.50
CA ARG A 125 30.71 -7.31 -4.57
C ARG A 125 29.51 -6.74 -5.31
N GLU A 126 29.69 -6.18 -6.50
CA GLU A 126 28.60 -5.65 -7.31
C GLU A 126 27.57 -6.74 -7.69
N LYS A 127 28.02 -7.91 -8.14
CA LYS A 127 27.12 -9.06 -8.37
C LYS A 127 26.33 -9.44 -7.11
N GLN A 128 26.97 -9.37 -5.94
CA GLN A 128 26.32 -9.70 -4.68
C GLN A 128 25.34 -8.60 -4.23
N ARG A 129 25.66 -7.32 -4.48
CA ARG A 129 24.78 -6.17 -4.25
C ARG A 129 23.46 -6.33 -5.02
N ILE A 130 23.55 -6.70 -6.30
CA ILE A 130 22.37 -6.99 -7.13
C ILE A 130 21.53 -8.14 -6.54
N ARG A 131 22.17 -9.19 -6.00
CA ARG A 131 21.42 -10.29 -5.34
C ARG A 131 20.63 -9.82 -4.12
N VAL A 132 21.23 -8.98 -3.28
CA VAL A 132 20.53 -8.34 -2.14
C VAL A 132 19.37 -7.49 -2.64
N ALA A 133 19.61 -6.64 -3.64
CA ALA A 133 18.59 -5.76 -4.22
C ALA A 133 17.40 -6.56 -4.80
N ARG A 134 17.64 -7.70 -5.43
CA ARG A 134 16.58 -8.60 -5.94
C ARG A 134 15.71 -9.20 -4.83
N VAL A 135 16.26 -9.43 -3.64
CA VAL A 135 15.43 -9.88 -2.50
C VAL A 135 14.50 -8.76 -2.04
N TYR A 136 15.00 -7.53 -1.93
CA TYR A 136 14.17 -6.37 -1.60
C TYR A 136 13.11 -6.09 -2.67
N GLU A 137 13.49 -6.14 -3.95
CA GLU A 137 12.56 -5.97 -5.07
C GLU A 137 11.41 -6.98 -5.00
N LYS A 138 11.72 -8.27 -4.76
CA LYS A 138 10.69 -9.30 -4.58
C LYS A 138 9.71 -8.96 -3.46
N VAL A 139 10.21 -8.57 -2.28
CA VAL A 139 9.37 -8.20 -1.14
C VAL A 139 8.49 -6.99 -1.47
N THR A 140 9.07 -5.97 -2.12
CA THR A 140 8.35 -4.76 -2.52
C THR A 140 7.25 -5.07 -3.53
N ASN A 141 7.54 -5.90 -4.53
CA ASN A 141 6.57 -6.28 -5.56
C ASN A 141 5.41 -7.10 -4.98
N GLN A 142 5.70 -8.08 -4.13
CA GLN A 142 4.67 -8.88 -3.44
C GLN A 142 3.76 -7.99 -2.57
N ARG A 143 4.35 -7.05 -1.85
CA ARG A 143 3.60 -6.10 -1.03
C ARG A 143 2.73 -5.18 -1.89
N ASN A 144 3.28 -4.62 -2.96
CA ASN A 144 2.53 -3.76 -3.86
C ASN A 144 1.37 -4.51 -4.53
N ASP A 145 1.57 -5.73 -4.99
CA ASP A 145 0.52 -6.58 -5.56
C ASP A 145 -0.62 -6.82 -4.56
N PHE A 146 -0.27 -7.15 -3.31
CA PHE A 146 -1.25 -7.32 -2.24
C PHE A 146 -2.05 -6.02 -1.98
N LEU A 147 -1.37 -4.88 -1.81
CA LEU A 147 -2.01 -3.59 -1.57
C LEU A 147 -2.92 -3.18 -2.75
N GLN A 148 -2.46 -3.42 -3.99
CA GLN A 148 -3.25 -3.15 -5.19
C GLN A 148 -4.53 -3.99 -5.23
N LYS A 149 -4.45 -5.29 -4.93
CA LYS A 149 -5.60 -6.19 -4.89
C LYS A 149 -6.60 -5.78 -3.82
N GLN A 150 -6.13 -5.53 -2.59
CA GLN A 150 -7.00 -5.14 -1.48
C GLN A 150 -7.70 -3.79 -1.74
N SER A 151 -6.95 -2.78 -2.18
CA SER A 151 -7.54 -1.48 -2.47
C SER A 151 -8.50 -1.50 -3.66
N THR A 152 -8.24 -2.32 -4.70
CA THR A 152 -9.17 -2.48 -5.82
C THR A 152 -10.46 -3.17 -5.39
N MET A 153 -10.36 -4.27 -4.62
CA MET A 153 -11.51 -5.00 -4.10
C MET A 153 -12.44 -4.07 -3.30
N LEU A 154 -11.89 -3.33 -2.35
CA LEU A 154 -12.66 -2.41 -1.50
C LEU A 154 -13.39 -1.33 -2.30
N VAL A 155 -12.72 -0.74 -3.29
CA VAL A 155 -13.30 0.31 -4.14
C VAL A 155 -14.35 -0.26 -5.10
N CYS A 156 -14.19 -1.49 -5.59
CA CYS A 156 -15.18 -2.13 -6.45
C CYS A 156 -16.46 -2.56 -5.69
N GLU A 157 -16.32 -2.93 -4.41
CA GLU A 157 -17.43 -3.46 -3.63
C GLU A 157 -18.20 -2.38 -2.86
N ASN A 158 -17.61 -1.19 -2.63
CA ASN A 158 -18.20 -0.20 -1.74
C ASN A 158 -18.19 1.20 -2.35
N GLN A 159 -19.30 1.92 -2.24
CA GLN A 159 -19.42 3.33 -2.64
C GLN A 159 -18.73 4.25 -1.63
N THR A 160 -18.86 3.94 -0.33
CA THR A 160 -18.26 4.74 0.75
C THR A 160 -17.37 3.87 1.63
N ILE A 161 -16.13 4.28 1.80
CA ILE A 161 -15.13 3.59 2.62
C ILE A 161 -14.69 4.52 3.74
N CYS A 162 -14.97 4.14 4.99
CA CYS A 162 -14.58 4.87 6.18
C CYS A 162 -13.29 4.30 6.76
N ILE A 163 -12.29 5.14 6.98
CA ILE A 163 -10.97 4.77 7.51
C ILE A 163 -10.56 5.71 8.63
N GLU A 164 -9.64 5.29 9.51
CA GLU A 164 -9.03 6.20 10.47
C GLU A 164 -7.98 7.09 9.78
N ASP A 165 -7.94 8.38 10.18
CA ASP A 165 -6.88 9.31 9.76
C ASP A 165 -5.63 9.06 10.59
N LEU A 166 -4.83 8.08 10.18
CA LEU A 166 -3.64 7.66 10.92
C LEU A 166 -2.42 8.51 10.57
N HIS A 167 -1.83 9.14 11.58
CA HIS A 167 -0.56 9.83 11.44
C HIS A 167 0.63 8.83 11.38
N VAL A 168 0.72 8.06 10.29
CA VAL A 168 1.69 6.97 10.11
C VAL A 168 3.14 7.44 10.31
N LYS A 169 3.48 8.67 9.86
CA LYS A 169 4.82 9.25 10.05
C LYS A 169 5.17 9.40 11.54
N GLY A 170 4.21 9.79 12.37
CA GLY A 170 4.40 9.85 13.82
C GLY A 170 4.54 8.48 14.47
N MET A 171 3.76 7.51 14.01
CA MET A 171 3.81 6.14 14.52
C MET A 171 5.15 5.44 14.27
N ILE A 172 5.82 5.73 13.14
CA ILE A 172 7.15 5.17 12.80
C ILE A 172 8.26 5.67 13.76
N ARG A 173 8.05 6.79 14.47
CA ARG A 173 9.01 7.25 15.50
C ARG A 173 9.10 6.29 16.70
N ASN A 174 8.10 5.45 16.92
CA ASN A 174 8.18 4.40 17.93
C ASN A 174 9.08 3.25 17.42
N HIS A 175 10.33 3.21 17.88
CA HIS A 175 11.35 2.25 17.45
C HIS A 175 10.91 0.77 17.59
N LYS A 176 10.06 0.44 18.58
CA LYS A 176 9.56 -0.93 18.79
C LYS A 176 8.60 -1.38 17.68
N LEU A 177 7.84 -0.45 17.10
CA LEU A 177 6.81 -0.73 16.10
C LEU A 177 7.20 -0.29 14.68
N ALA A 178 8.21 0.56 14.53
CA ALA A 178 8.63 1.19 13.28
C ALA A 178 8.80 0.17 12.13
N LYS A 179 9.50 -0.94 12.39
CA LYS A 179 9.73 -1.99 11.40
C LYS A 179 8.43 -2.65 10.94
N SER A 180 7.52 -2.94 11.87
CA SER A 180 6.24 -3.56 11.58
C SER A 180 5.34 -2.62 10.81
N ILE A 181 5.22 -1.36 11.23
CA ILE A 181 4.43 -0.32 10.57
C ILE A 181 4.95 -0.06 9.15
N ALA A 182 6.27 0.09 8.97
CA ALA A 182 6.88 0.25 7.66
C ALA A 182 6.67 -0.97 6.75
N SER A 183 6.65 -2.18 7.33
CA SER A 183 6.43 -3.42 6.58
C SER A 183 4.98 -3.54 6.07
N VAL A 184 4.00 -3.12 6.86
CA VAL A 184 2.57 -3.14 6.49
C VAL A 184 2.25 -2.10 5.41
N SER A 185 2.91 -0.93 5.47
CA SER A 185 2.79 0.16 4.47
C SER A 185 1.37 0.75 4.36
N TRP A 186 0.72 1.04 5.47
CA TRP A 186 -0.63 1.65 5.51
C TRP A 186 -0.72 2.95 4.71
N ALA A 187 0.30 3.84 4.81
CA ALA A 187 0.30 5.09 4.05
C ALA A 187 0.12 4.85 2.54
N LYS A 188 0.84 3.86 2.00
CA LYS A 188 0.70 3.48 0.58
C LYS A 188 -0.65 2.85 0.27
N PHE A 189 -1.21 2.09 1.20
CA PHE A 189 -2.56 1.52 1.07
C PHE A 189 -3.63 2.61 0.99
N PHE A 190 -3.57 3.60 1.88
CA PHE A 190 -4.49 4.73 1.87
C PHE A 190 -4.33 5.59 0.61
N GLU A 191 -3.11 5.88 0.18
CA GLU A 191 -2.84 6.53 -1.11
C GLU A 191 -3.50 5.77 -2.28
N MET A 192 -3.41 4.43 -2.28
CA MET A 192 -4.05 3.60 -3.31
C MET A 192 -5.58 3.62 -3.23
N LEU A 193 -6.16 3.69 -2.05
CA LEU A 193 -7.61 3.85 -1.87
C LEU A 193 -8.06 5.22 -2.39
N GLU A 194 -7.36 6.29 -2.01
CA GLU A 194 -7.70 7.67 -2.37
C GLU A 194 -7.71 7.89 -3.88
N TYR A 195 -6.62 7.56 -4.60
CA TYR A 195 -6.61 7.79 -6.04
C TYR A 195 -7.60 6.89 -6.80
N LYS A 196 -7.81 5.65 -6.33
CA LYS A 196 -8.81 4.76 -6.93
C LYS A 196 -10.23 5.23 -6.66
N ALA A 197 -10.51 5.76 -5.47
CA ALA A 197 -11.79 6.35 -5.16
C ALA A 197 -12.11 7.51 -6.12
N VAL A 198 -11.15 8.40 -6.36
CA VAL A 198 -11.29 9.46 -7.38
C VAL A 198 -11.54 8.89 -8.78
N TRP A 199 -10.81 7.83 -9.17
CA TRP A 199 -10.97 7.22 -10.49
C TRP A 199 -12.33 6.58 -10.72
N TYR A 200 -12.91 5.97 -9.70
CA TYR A 200 -14.14 5.19 -9.83
C TYR A 200 -15.38 5.87 -9.21
N GLY A 201 -15.24 7.11 -8.74
CA GLY A 201 -16.36 7.87 -8.19
C GLY A 201 -16.81 7.39 -6.81
N ASN A 202 -15.91 6.79 -6.03
CA ASN A 202 -16.16 6.37 -4.65
C ASN A 202 -15.80 7.48 -3.66
N GLU A 203 -16.27 7.36 -2.44
CA GLU A 203 -16.01 8.31 -1.36
C GLU A 203 -15.14 7.67 -0.27
N ILE A 204 -14.06 8.36 0.11
CA ILE A 204 -13.24 8.00 1.28
C ILE A 204 -13.56 9.00 2.40
N ARG A 205 -14.01 8.50 3.55
CA ARG A 205 -14.27 9.30 4.74
C ARG A 205 -13.26 8.99 5.83
N LYS A 206 -12.54 10.02 6.27
CA LYS A 206 -11.51 9.89 7.30
C LYS A 206 -12.08 10.24 8.67
N VAL A 207 -12.06 9.28 9.58
CA VAL A 207 -12.46 9.47 10.98
C VAL A 207 -11.26 10.02 11.77
N PRO A 208 -11.45 11.02 12.66
CA PRO A 208 -10.35 11.62 13.41
C PRO A 208 -9.51 10.59 14.18
N THR A 209 -8.19 10.75 14.16
CA THR A 209 -7.19 9.84 14.79
C THR A 209 -7.46 9.55 16.27
N MET A 210 -8.06 10.51 17.00
CA MET A 210 -8.32 10.39 18.43
C MET A 210 -9.66 9.73 18.75
N TYR A 211 -10.41 9.30 17.75
CA TYR A 211 -11.69 8.62 17.96
C TYR A 211 -11.46 7.23 18.60
N PRO A 212 -12.07 6.92 19.76
CA PRO A 212 -11.83 5.70 20.48
C PRO A 212 -12.62 4.51 19.91
N SER A 213 -12.41 4.21 18.63
CA SER A 213 -13.15 3.22 17.85
C SER A 213 -13.24 1.86 18.53
N SER A 214 -12.12 1.33 19.04
CA SER A 214 -12.06 0.03 19.69
C SER A 214 -12.59 0.00 21.13
N GLN A 215 -12.68 1.17 21.79
CA GLN A 215 -13.11 1.28 23.19
C GLN A 215 -14.61 1.57 23.34
N THR A 216 -15.27 2.01 22.29
CA THR A 216 -16.69 2.38 22.28
C THR A 216 -17.53 1.17 21.89
N CYS A 217 -18.55 0.84 22.66
CA CYS A 217 -19.51 -0.19 22.30
C CYS A 217 -20.30 0.21 21.06
N SER A 218 -20.25 -0.58 19.99
CA SER A 218 -20.97 -0.29 18.75
C SER A 218 -22.49 -0.39 18.90
N SER A 219 -22.99 -1.06 19.95
CA SER A 219 -24.42 -1.22 20.21
C SER A 219 -25.02 -0.06 21.00
N CYS A 220 -24.40 0.35 22.13
CA CYS A 220 -24.99 1.34 23.02
C CYS A 220 -24.16 2.63 23.21
N GLY A 221 -22.95 2.70 22.62
CA GLY A 221 -22.09 3.87 22.76
C GLY A 221 -21.28 3.94 24.09
N TYR A 222 -21.45 2.98 25.01
CA TYR A 222 -20.67 2.96 26.26
C TYR A 222 -19.18 2.89 25.96
N ARG A 223 -18.38 3.74 26.60
CA ARG A 223 -16.92 3.74 26.46
C ARG A 223 -16.28 2.91 27.56
N ASN A 224 -15.62 1.79 27.18
CA ASN A 224 -14.89 0.93 28.08
C ASN A 224 -13.37 1.18 27.99
N PRO A 225 -12.75 1.91 28.94
CA PRO A 225 -11.32 2.22 28.93
C PRO A 225 -10.42 0.99 29.04
N LEU A 226 -10.91 -0.12 29.62
CA LEU A 226 -10.14 -1.36 29.78
C LEU A 226 -9.75 -1.99 28.44
N VAL A 227 -10.58 -1.79 27.42
CA VAL A 227 -10.33 -2.29 26.05
C VAL A 227 -9.15 -1.60 25.38
N LYS A 228 -8.60 -0.52 25.95
CA LYS A 228 -7.32 0.05 25.53
C LYS A 228 -6.18 -0.97 25.59
N ASN A 229 -6.29 -1.96 26.47
CA ASN A 229 -5.35 -3.07 26.55
C ASN A 229 -5.46 -3.95 25.30
N LEU A 230 -4.39 -3.97 24.47
CA LEU A 230 -4.34 -4.72 23.21
C LEU A 230 -4.44 -6.25 23.36
N ARG A 231 -4.33 -6.78 24.57
CA ARG A 231 -4.51 -8.21 24.86
C ARG A 231 -5.98 -8.63 24.90
N ILE A 232 -6.89 -7.68 25.19
CA ILE A 232 -8.33 -7.90 25.21
C ILE A 232 -8.83 -7.91 23.76
N ARG A 233 -9.26 -9.06 23.28
CA ARG A 233 -9.76 -9.25 21.91
C ARG A 233 -11.26 -9.38 21.85
N ILE A 234 -11.82 -10.08 22.84
CA ILE A 234 -13.26 -10.25 23.02
C ILE A 234 -13.61 -9.59 24.34
N TRP A 235 -14.68 -8.83 24.39
CA TRP A 235 -15.15 -8.15 25.59
C TRP A 235 -16.66 -8.00 25.59
N GLU A 236 -17.23 -8.05 26.80
CA GLU A 236 -18.63 -7.77 27.08
C GLU A 236 -18.79 -6.30 27.50
N CYS A 237 -19.80 -5.64 26.97
CA CYS A 237 -20.12 -4.25 27.30
C CYS A 237 -20.77 -4.17 28.68
N PRO A 238 -20.22 -3.41 29.64
CA PRO A 238 -20.84 -3.26 30.96
C PRO A 238 -22.23 -2.54 30.93
N GLY A 239 -22.52 -1.81 29.86
CA GLY A 239 -23.75 -1.05 29.77
C GLY A 239 -24.93 -1.79 29.12
N CYS A 240 -24.67 -2.69 28.16
CA CYS A 240 -25.73 -3.38 27.42
C CYS A 240 -25.49 -4.90 27.26
N HIS A 241 -24.45 -5.45 27.86
CA HIS A 241 -24.06 -6.86 27.81
C HIS A 241 -23.81 -7.45 26.42
N ALA A 242 -23.69 -6.61 25.39
CA ALA A 242 -23.30 -7.06 24.06
C ALA A 242 -21.84 -7.52 24.08
N VAL A 243 -21.58 -8.70 23.48
CA VAL A 243 -20.24 -9.25 23.32
C VAL A 243 -19.66 -8.80 21.98
N HIS A 244 -18.44 -8.27 22.02
CA HIS A 244 -17.76 -7.71 20.85
C HIS A 244 -16.41 -8.39 20.61
N ASP A 245 -16.14 -8.72 19.34
CA ASP A 245 -14.77 -8.76 18.86
C ASP A 245 -14.26 -7.32 18.75
N ARG A 246 -13.11 -7.03 19.30
CA ARG A 246 -12.55 -5.69 19.42
C ARG A 246 -12.32 -5.02 18.05
N ASP A 247 -11.73 -5.75 17.12
CA ASP A 247 -11.31 -5.22 15.83
C ASP A 247 -12.54 -5.03 14.91
N THR A 248 -13.50 -5.96 14.92
CA THR A 248 -14.81 -5.81 14.24
C THR A 248 -15.62 -4.64 14.82
N ASN A 249 -15.67 -4.53 16.17
CA ASN A 249 -16.35 -3.42 16.84
C ASN A 249 -15.74 -2.07 16.45
N ALA A 250 -14.41 -1.99 16.30
CA ALA A 250 -13.73 -0.79 15.81
C ALA A 250 -14.14 -0.46 14.37
N GLY A 251 -14.18 -1.45 13.48
CA GLY A 251 -14.66 -1.26 12.11
C GLY A 251 -16.09 -0.72 12.04
N ILE A 252 -17.01 -1.26 12.85
CA ILE A 252 -18.41 -0.78 12.94
C ILE A 252 -18.45 0.69 13.43
N ASN A 253 -17.66 1.02 14.43
CA ASN A 253 -17.63 2.39 14.98
C ASN A 253 -17.01 3.39 14.00
N ILE A 254 -15.97 2.97 13.25
CA ILE A 254 -15.36 3.77 12.18
C ILE A 254 -16.41 4.04 11.09
N LEU A 255 -17.17 3.01 10.68
CA LEU A 255 -18.25 3.17 9.71
C LEU A 255 -19.30 4.16 10.22
N LYS A 256 -19.86 3.94 11.42
CA LYS A 256 -20.88 4.83 12.01
C LYS A 256 -20.41 6.27 12.10
N LYS A 257 -19.18 6.48 12.60
CA LYS A 257 -18.59 7.80 12.73
C LYS A 257 -18.33 8.44 11.37
N GLY A 258 -17.80 7.69 10.42
CA GLY A 258 -17.56 8.17 9.05
C GLY A 258 -18.83 8.58 8.32
N LEU A 259 -19.94 7.84 8.51
CA LEU A 259 -21.24 8.20 7.92
C LEU A 259 -21.88 9.46 8.55
N GLN A 260 -21.51 9.79 9.82
CA GLN A 260 -21.93 11.04 10.46
C GLN A 260 -21.14 12.26 9.96
N LEU A 261 -19.97 12.09 9.39
CA LEU A 261 -19.19 13.17 8.82
C LEU A 261 -19.79 13.54 7.46
N GLN A 262 -20.20 14.80 7.30
CA GLN A 262 -20.61 15.29 5.98
C GLN A 262 -19.40 15.25 5.05
N SER A 263 -19.67 14.96 3.78
CA SER A 263 -18.65 15.07 2.74
C SER A 263 -18.11 16.49 2.74
N ALA A 264 -16.81 16.64 2.95
CA ALA A 264 -16.16 17.94 2.93
C ALA A 264 -15.99 18.44 1.50
#